data_c3407c8dc5480a53757d7f34b1f1ae81
#
_entry.id   c3407c8dc5480a53757d7f34b1f1ae81
#
_cell.length_a   1.000
_cell.length_b   1.000
_cell.length_c   1.000
_cell.angle_alpha   90.00
_cell.angle_beta   90.00
_cell.angle_gamma   90.00
#
_symmetry.space_group_name_H-M   'P 1'
#
loop_
_entity.id
_entity.type
_entity.pdbx_description
1 polymer ?
#
loop_
_entity_poly.entity_id
_entity_poly.type
_entity_poly.pdbx_seq_one_letter_code
_entity_poly.pdbx_strand_id
1 'polypeptide(L)'
;MSTSIPSINNVTLAGHLTSDPVLRSLPDGRSVCDMRLAVNDQRDQPPLYIDVASFGPSADACAKYLAKGRAIAVTGRLIYREWEADDGTKRSKHQVIGRVHFGGRPDEPDTDSDQTDEEEIAF
;
A
#
# COMPACT_ATOMS: atom_id res chain seq x y z
N MET A 1 19.28 32.50 2.06
CA MET A 1 18.86 32.09 1.87
C MET A 1 18.63 31.21 1.40
N SER A 2 18.38 30.89 1.52
CA SER A 2 18.39 29.92 0.82
C SER A 2 17.23 29.72 0.12
N THR A 3 17.24 29.24 -0.91
CA THR A 3 16.17 28.91 -1.65
C THR A 3 15.69 27.65 -1.19
N SER A 4 14.50 27.57 -0.79
CA SER A 4 14.02 26.33 -0.38
C SER A 4 13.40 25.64 -1.56
N ILE A 5 13.73 24.40 -1.76
CA ILE A 5 13.14 23.60 -2.79
C ILE A 5 12.02 22.84 -2.14
N PRO A 6 10.83 22.87 -2.70
CA PRO A 6 9.75 22.11 -2.11
C PRO A 6 10.07 20.63 -2.13
N SER A 7 9.69 19.96 -1.09
CA SER A 7 9.92 18.53 -1.02
C SER A 7 8.65 17.82 -1.48
N ILE A 8 8.82 16.81 -2.28
CA ILE A 8 7.69 16.05 -2.79
C ILE A 8 7.89 14.60 -2.40
N ASN A 9 6.85 13.98 -1.88
CA ASN A 9 6.91 12.60 -1.50
C ASN A 9 5.61 11.95 -1.95
N ASN A 10 5.64 11.38 -3.12
CA ASN A 10 4.45 10.80 -3.71
C ASN A 10 4.83 9.47 -4.36
N VAL A 11 4.14 8.42 -3.97
CA VAL A 11 4.44 7.09 -4.45
C VAL A 11 3.16 6.46 -4.95
N THR A 12 3.20 5.86 -6.12
CA THR A 12 2.08 5.11 -6.65
C THR A 12 2.60 3.76 -7.08
N LEU A 13 2.03 2.70 -6.56
CA LEU A 13 2.45 1.35 -6.87
C LEU A 13 1.22 0.50 -7.10
N ALA A 14 1.35 -0.50 -7.94
CA ALA A 14 0.28 -1.47 -8.14
C ALA A 14 0.90 -2.85 -8.14
N GLY A 15 0.22 -3.79 -7.58
CA GLY A 15 0.72 -5.15 -7.49
C GLY A 15 -0.28 -6.04 -6.82
N HIS A 16 0.22 -7.11 -6.21
CA HIS A 16 -0.65 -8.10 -5.58
C HIS A 16 -0.26 -8.27 -4.12
N LEU A 17 -1.23 -8.54 -3.28
CA LEU A 17 -0.97 -8.75 -1.88
C LEU A 17 -0.30 -10.11 -1.66
N THR A 18 0.71 -10.13 -0.83
CA THR A 18 1.44 -11.37 -0.55
C THR A 18 0.88 -12.11 0.64
N SER A 19 0.00 -11.47 1.39
CA SER A 19 -0.62 -12.09 2.56
C SER A 19 -1.94 -11.40 2.80
N ASP A 20 -2.74 -11.95 3.69
CA ASP A 20 -4.00 -11.34 4.02
C ASP A 20 -3.75 -10.05 4.79
N PRO A 21 -4.55 -9.02 4.57
CA PRO A 21 -4.41 -7.78 5.32
C PRO A 21 -4.65 -8.01 6.81
N VAL A 22 -3.94 -7.24 7.63
CA VAL A 22 -4.06 -7.34 9.07
C VAL A 22 -4.58 -6.02 9.60
N LEU A 23 -5.74 -6.04 10.22
CA LEU A 23 -6.36 -4.84 10.77
C LEU A 23 -5.98 -4.72 12.22
N ARG A 24 -5.61 -3.55 12.66
CA ARG A 24 -5.31 -3.29 14.06
C ARG A 24 -5.83 -1.91 14.43
N SER A 25 -5.94 -1.66 15.71
CA SER A 25 -6.41 -0.38 16.21
C SER A 25 -5.28 0.35 16.87
N LEU A 26 -5.26 1.64 16.70
CA LEU A 26 -4.28 2.48 17.38
C LEU A 26 -4.86 2.90 18.72
N PRO A 27 -4.01 3.38 19.63
CA PRO A 27 -4.53 3.80 20.94
C PRO A 27 -5.58 4.89 20.86
N ASP A 28 -5.56 5.69 19.81
CA ASP A 28 -6.56 6.74 19.66
C ASP A 28 -7.84 6.24 19.00
N GLY A 29 -7.93 4.93 18.75
CA GLY A 29 -9.15 4.36 18.18
C GLY A 29 -9.20 4.28 16.68
N ARG A 30 -8.20 4.80 15.99
CA ARG A 30 -8.22 4.72 14.53
C ARG A 30 -7.82 3.33 14.08
N SER A 31 -8.33 2.92 12.95
CA SER A 31 -7.99 1.63 12.37
C SER A 31 -6.79 1.77 11.46
N VAL A 32 -5.94 0.77 11.44
CA VAL A 32 -4.82 0.70 10.51
C VAL A 32 -4.84 -0.69 9.92
N CYS A 33 -4.70 -0.77 8.61
CA CYS A 33 -4.60 -2.06 7.94
C CYS A 33 -3.22 -2.19 7.36
N ASP A 34 -2.48 -3.21 7.77
CA ASP A 34 -1.13 -3.45 7.29
C ASP A 34 -1.18 -4.50 6.20
N MET A 35 -0.45 -4.25 5.14
CA MET A 35 -0.45 -5.13 3.98
C MET A 35 0.96 -5.21 3.42
N ARG A 36 1.24 -6.24 2.67
CA ARG A 36 2.53 -6.34 1.99
C ARG A 36 2.25 -6.57 0.52
N LEU A 37 2.83 -5.73 -0.31
CA LEU A 37 2.57 -5.70 -1.73
C LEU A 37 3.76 -6.19 -2.50
N ALA A 38 3.52 -7.03 -3.51
CA ALA A 38 4.55 -7.45 -4.43
C ALA A 38 4.30 -6.74 -5.75
N VAL A 39 5.27 -5.98 -6.19
CA VAL A 39 5.19 -5.25 -7.44
C VAL A 39 6.14 -5.91 -8.41
N ASN A 40 5.58 -6.50 -9.45
CA ASN A 40 6.38 -7.27 -10.37
C ASN A 40 6.35 -6.59 -11.71
N ASP A 41 7.02 -5.48 -11.81
CA ASP A 41 6.94 -4.63 -12.99
C ASP A 41 8.09 -4.85 -13.95
N GLN A 42 9.04 -5.72 -13.65
CA GLN A 42 10.15 -5.96 -14.52
C GLN A 42 10.30 -7.44 -14.77
N ARG A 43 10.33 -7.79 -16.04
CA ARG A 43 10.52 -9.16 -16.40
C ARG A 43 11.92 -9.61 -16.00
N ASP A 44 12.07 -10.77 -15.56
CA ASP A 44 13.38 -11.33 -15.21
C ASP A 44 14.02 -10.69 -14.00
N GLN A 45 13.26 -9.97 -13.22
CA GLN A 45 13.75 -9.40 -11.99
C GLN A 45 12.87 -9.86 -10.85
N PRO A 46 13.40 -9.95 -9.65
CA PRO A 46 12.54 -10.32 -8.52
C PRO A 46 11.54 -9.22 -8.27
N PRO A 47 10.40 -9.54 -7.71
CA PRO A 47 9.42 -8.52 -7.40
C PRO A 47 9.93 -7.58 -6.33
N LEU A 48 9.41 -6.38 -6.34
CA LEU A 48 9.65 -5.45 -5.26
C LEU A 48 8.62 -5.75 -4.18
N TYR A 49 9.06 -5.97 -2.96
CA TYR A 49 8.14 -6.17 -1.85
C TYR A 49 8.17 -4.93 -0.99
N ILE A 50 7.00 -4.41 -0.65
CA ILE A 50 6.94 -3.21 0.16
C ILE A 50 5.75 -3.28 1.10
N ASP A 51 5.91 -2.77 2.30
CA ASP A 51 4.83 -2.73 3.26
C ASP A 51 3.96 -1.51 2.99
N VAL A 52 2.67 -1.68 3.15
CA VAL A 52 1.70 -0.62 2.89
C VAL A 52 0.79 -0.55 4.10
N ALA A 53 0.46 0.65 4.52
CA ALA A 53 -0.51 0.84 5.59
C ALA A 53 -1.58 1.81 5.14
N SER A 54 -2.81 1.51 5.50
CA SER A 54 -3.94 2.36 5.20
C SER A 54 -4.64 2.65 6.51
N PHE A 55 -5.22 3.83 6.63
CA PHE A 55 -5.82 4.27 7.88
C PHE A 55 -7.30 4.58 7.74
N GLY A 56 -8.03 4.47 8.82
CA GLY A 56 -9.42 4.90 8.88
C GLY A 56 -10.36 4.05 8.05
N PRO A 57 -11.34 4.65 7.41
CA PRO A 57 -12.30 3.88 6.63
C PRO A 57 -11.66 3.06 5.53
N SER A 58 -10.55 3.56 4.98
CA SER A 58 -9.84 2.81 3.96
C SER A 58 -9.27 1.53 4.58
N ALA A 59 -8.80 1.60 5.81
CA ALA A 59 -8.26 0.42 6.47
C ALA A 59 -9.35 -0.62 6.70
N ASP A 60 -10.51 -0.17 7.11
CA ASP A 60 -11.61 -1.09 7.35
C ASP A 60 -12.02 -1.76 6.07
N ALA A 61 -12.07 -1.02 4.99
CA ALA A 61 -12.45 -1.59 3.70
C ALA A 61 -11.41 -2.60 3.23
N CYS A 62 -10.13 -2.29 3.42
CA CYS A 62 -9.09 -3.22 3.01
C CYS A 62 -9.21 -4.52 3.78
N ALA A 63 -9.44 -4.45 5.07
CA ALA A 63 -9.53 -5.66 5.86
C ALA A 63 -10.77 -6.47 5.48
N LYS A 64 -11.82 -5.79 5.09
CA LYS A 64 -13.06 -6.47 4.78
C LYS A 64 -13.06 -7.11 3.41
N TYR A 65 -12.49 -6.45 2.44
CA TYR A 65 -12.65 -6.89 1.05
C TYR A 65 -11.41 -7.47 0.40
N LEU A 66 -10.25 -7.37 1.01
CA LEU A 66 -9.02 -7.82 0.37
C LEU A 66 -8.51 -9.10 1.01
N ALA A 67 -7.74 -9.84 0.26
CA ALA A 67 -7.13 -11.07 0.73
C ALA A 67 -5.86 -11.30 -0.04
N LYS A 68 -5.07 -12.24 0.42
CA LYS A 68 -3.85 -12.60 -0.26
C LYS A 68 -4.13 -12.84 -1.73
N GLY A 69 -3.28 -12.33 -2.58
CA GLY A 69 -3.39 -12.50 -4.03
C GLY A 69 -4.19 -11.46 -4.75
N ARG A 70 -4.91 -10.61 -4.04
CA ARG A 70 -5.71 -9.59 -4.71
C ARG A 70 -4.83 -8.50 -5.29
N ALA A 71 -5.22 -7.99 -6.41
CA ALA A 71 -4.50 -6.89 -7.04
C ALA A 71 -4.99 -5.58 -6.47
N ILE A 72 -4.08 -4.70 -6.13
CA ILE A 72 -4.43 -3.37 -5.63
C ILE A 72 -3.47 -2.35 -6.17
N ALA A 73 -3.84 -1.11 -6.10
CA ALA A 73 -2.93 0.00 -6.33
C ALA A 73 -2.97 0.86 -5.09
N VAL A 74 -1.86 1.49 -4.77
CA VAL A 74 -1.80 2.38 -3.62
C VAL A 74 -1.16 3.68 -4.04
N THR A 75 -1.69 4.77 -3.57
CA THR A 75 -1.12 6.09 -3.81
C THR A 75 -0.94 6.76 -2.46
N GLY A 76 0.25 7.22 -2.19
CA GLY A 76 0.52 7.86 -0.92
C GLY A 76 1.94 8.35 -0.83
N ARG A 77 2.52 8.22 0.33
CA ARG A 77 3.86 8.72 0.56
C ARG A 77 4.71 7.63 1.17
N LEU A 78 6.00 7.73 0.96
CA LEU A 78 6.95 6.78 1.50
C LEU A 78 7.44 7.29 2.83
N ILE A 79 7.45 6.45 3.85
CA ILE A 79 8.00 6.83 5.12
C ILE A 79 9.09 5.85 5.52
N TYR A 80 9.95 6.29 6.38
CA TYR A 80 11.02 5.48 6.90
C TYR A 80 10.79 5.34 8.40
N ARG A 81 10.88 4.13 8.90
CA ARG A 81 10.65 3.87 10.30
C ARG A 81 11.83 3.12 10.89
N GLU A 82 12.17 3.47 12.12
CA GLU A 82 13.20 2.77 12.84
C GLU A 82 12.64 2.37 14.18
N TRP A 83 13.04 1.22 14.67
CA TRP A 83 12.61 0.80 15.99
C TRP A 83 13.64 -0.18 16.53
N GLU A 84 13.55 -0.46 17.82
CA GLU A 84 14.45 -1.38 18.45
C GLU A 84 13.69 -2.66 18.67
N ALA A 85 14.23 -3.77 18.22
CA ALA A 85 13.57 -5.05 18.37
C ALA A 85 13.79 -5.57 19.78
N ASP A 86 13.05 -6.61 20.14
CA ASP A 86 13.14 -7.15 21.48
C ASP A 86 14.55 -7.63 21.84
N ASP A 87 15.32 -8.04 20.87
CA ASP A 87 16.66 -8.50 21.13
C ASP A 87 17.66 -7.36 21.17
N GLY A 88 17.21 -6.12 21.15
CA GLY A 88 18.09 -4.98 21.24
C GLY A 88 18.67 -4.49 19.94
N THR A 89 18.38 -5.15 18.84
CA THR A 89 18.94 -4.69 17.57
C THR A 89 18.07 -3.59 17.01
N LYS A 90 18.70 -2.69 16.26
CA LYS A 90 17.96 -1.66 15.60
C LYS A 90 17.47 -2.15 14.26
N ARG A 91 16.23 -1.85 13.97
CA ARG A 91 15.63 -2.28 12.72
C ARG A 91 15.04 -1.09 12.03
N SER A 92 14.89 -1.20 10.71
CA SER A 92 14.31 -0.11 9.94
C SER A 92 13.58 -0.68 8.75
N LYS A 93 12.66 0.08 8.24
CA LYS A 93 12.01 -0.28 6.98
C LYS A 93 11.38 0.93 6.35
N HIS A 94 11.14 0.83 5.05
CA HIS A 94 10.37 1.82 4.33
C HIS A 94 8.96 1.26 4.19
N GLN A 95 7.99 2.15 4.16
CA GLN A 95 6.61 1.75 4.09
C GLN A 95 5.83 2.82 3.36
N VAL A 96 4.82 2.44 2.61
CA VAL A 96 3.97 3.41 1.93
C VAL A 96 2.71 3.55 2.76
N ILE A 97 2.36 4.78 3.09
CA ILE A 97 1.12 5.06 3.76
C ILE A 97 0.24 5.78 2.78
N GLY A 98 -0.93 5.26 2.51
CA GLY A 98 -1.76 5.90 1.53
C GLY A 98 -3.10 5.27 1.36
N ARG A 99 -3.73 5.65 0.25
CA ARG A 99 -5.04 5.20 -0.09
C ARG A 99 -4.93 4.02 -1.01
N VAL A 100 -5.73 3.03 -0.77
CA VAL A 100 -5.70 1.81 -1.55
C VAL A 100 -6.85 1.81 -2.53
N HIS A 101 -6.55 1.50 -3.79
CA HIS A 101 -7.54 1.40 -4.82
C HIS A 101 -7.66 -0.09 -5.17
N PHE A 102 -8.87 -0.60 -5.15
CA PHE A 102 -9.05 -2.02 -5.31
C PHE A 102 -9.15 -2.37 -6.79
N GLY A 103 -8.51 -3.45 -7.17
CA GLY A 103 -8.72 -4.01 -8.49
C GLY A 103 -10.00 -4.78 -8.49
N GLY A 104 -10.54 -5.04 -9.62
CA GLY A 104 -11.76 -5.82 -9.72
C GLY A 104 -11.52 -7.26 -9.41
N ARG A 105 -12.54 -7.98 -9.04
CA ARG A 105 -12.42 -9.38 -8.84
C ARG A 105 -12.50 -10.05 -10.17
N PRO A 106 -11.86 -11.16 -10.32
CA PRO A 106 -11.87 -11.83 -11.61
C PRO A 106 -13.29 -12.21 -12.07
N ASP A 107 -14.16 -12.50 -11.16
CA ASP A 107 -15.50 -12.89 -11.53
C ASP A 107 -16.47 -11.74 -11.50
N GLU A 108 -16.03 -10.52 -11.36
CA GLU A 108 -16.92 -9.39 -11.27
C GLU A 108 -16.88 -8.59 -12.51
N PRO A 109 -17.94 -8.13 -13.05
CA PRO A 109 -17.90 -7.29 -14.22
C PRO A 109 -17.21 -6.02 -13.86
N ASP A 110 -16.48 -5.51 -14.79
CA ASP A 110 -15.76 -4.32 -14.59
C ASP A 110 -16.64 -3.20 -14.71
N THR A 111 -17.14 -2.69 -13.71
CA THR A 111 -18.00 -1.66 -13.83
C THR A 111 -17.41 -0.42 -13.75
N ASP A 112 -16.68 -0.22 -13.43
CA ASP A 112 -16.21 0.92 -13.21
C ASP A 112 -15.48 1.37 -13.86
N SER A 113 -15.51 1.32 -14.26
CA SER A 113 -14.93 1.72 -14.77
C SER A 113 -14.27 2.35 -14.90
N ASP A 114 -14.53 2.81 -14.55
CA ASP A 114 -13.95 3.42 -14.54
C ASP A 114 -13.01 3.30 -14.61
N GLN A 115 -13.09 3.03 -14.67
CA GLN A 115 -12.22 2.65 -14.86
C GLN A 115 -11.30 3.21 -15.63
N THR A 116 -11.61 4.05 -16.23
CA THR A 116 -10.70 4.81 -16.83
C THR A 116 -9.66 5.05 -15.91
N ASP A 117 -9.94 5.17 -14.73
CA ASP A 117 -8.97 5.39 -13.84
C ASP A 117 -7.98 4.37 -13.91
N GLU A 118 -8.36 3.24 -14.21
CA GLU A 118 -7.45 2.27 -14.29
C GLU A 118 -6.56 2.44 -15.35
N GLU A 119 -6.99 2.97 -16.37
CA GLU A 119 -6.12 3.18 -17.40
C GLU A 119 -5.09 4.08 -17.04
N GLU A 120 -5.39 5.06 -16.33
CA GLU A 120 -4.40 5.93 -15.96
C GLU A 120 -3.44 5.31 -15.12
N ILE A 121 -3.81 4.45 -14.32
CA ILE A 121 -2.90 3.87 -13.48
C ILE A 121 -2.07 2.94 -14.16
N ALA A 122 -2.50 2.43 -15.18
CA ALA A 122 -1.76 1.45 -15.80
C ALA A 122 -0.48 1.93 -16.27
N PHE A 123 -0.31 3.08 -16.31
CA PHE A 123 0.90 3.57 -16.77
C PHE A 123 1.53 2.67 -17.67
#